data_909510a4c2faf77d645b0286ce91b248
#
_entry.id   909510a4c2faf77d645b0286ce91b248
#
_cell.length_a   1.000
_cell.length_b   1.000
_cell.length_c   1.000
_cell.angle_alpha   90.00
_cell.angle_beta   90.00
_cell.angle_gamma   90.00
#
_symmetry.space_group_name_H-M   'P 1'
#
loop_
_entity.id
_entity.type
_entity.pdbx_description
1 polymer ?
#
loop_
_entity_poly.entity_id
_entity_poly.type
_entity_poly.pdbx_seq_one_letter_code
_entity_poly.pdbx_strand_id
1 'polypeptide(L)'
;MLTYVALTHGMHHPSPTAITRNGTIRGVYLPSFQQDLFLGIPYARAPRLDNPKPINTTYDQDAPFDASRYGNTCYGFGSNELLGLTQSEDCLNLNIIRPAPAKGSSADPMWNLSYIVQRSVQEEQPLLAVSVNYRLSFLGFPGGREAQNAGVTNLGFKDQRLALAWIQENIVAFGGDPSRLVAYGGRGGGELFRGAIAVSGFVTGAALPKTDEMQAGFDKLVGMANCTMAEDKLECLRGTSLYNLYPIEGSIGVEWGPVIDGDFLQRPPAWEIRDGNCVRVPLLLGSNSDEGLIKVTASGYFPNRTNETTVLLETSFPRLQHSVIKQLLDLYPEDGKREAPPYSLSPDFAWCQAMNAVSLPCGSQYRRSAAMLGDYVSHAPRRYMAQLWSRLGLPTYSFHFKAATTGIPIQYFYGLGPGFANHGAELAYEMGLPGGISTPIQFYPPAKNVSGHIALSKEMNRRWIAFVSRKDPNELRDRNLSLQWREYNMSTSNFVFDATDEDLNLHVETDDYRQQACQIWMDNVAHTDYSDHVPQET
;
A
#
# COMPACT_ATOMS: atom_id res chain seq x y z
N MET A 1 26.29 33.95 -39.60
CA MET A 1 26.63 33.68 -38.20
C MET A 1 25.86 34.70 -37.36
N LEU A 2 24.66 34.36 -36.92
CA LEU A 2 23.79 35.18 -36.09
C LEU A 2 23.56 34.42 -34.76
N THR A 3 24.18 34.90 -33.70
CA THR A 3 24.09 34.36 -32.34
C THR A 3 22.90 35.01 -31.65
N TYR A 4 21.80 34.25 -31.42
CA TYR A 4 20.74 34.67 -30.53
C TYR A 4 21.09 34.25 -29.09
N VAL A 5 21.40 35.22 -28.24
CA VAL A 5 21.49 35.05 -26.80
C VAL A 5 20.09 35.33 -26.25
N ALA A 6 19.35 34.29 -25.93
CA ALA A 6 18.10 34.45 -25.17
C ALA A 6 18.46 34.69 -23.68
N LEU A 7 18.32 35.91 -23.24
CA LEU A 7 18.31 36.27 -21.82
C LEU A 7 16.99 35.76 -21.21
N THR A 8 16.99 34.59 -20.61
CA THR A 8 15.92 34.17 -19.74
C THR A 8 16.07 34.90 -18.42
N HIS A 9 15.34 35.99 -18.24
CA HIS A 9 15.07 36.53 -16.92
C HIS A 9 14.23 35.50 -16.19
N GLY A 10 14.86 34.65 -15.39
CA GLY A 10 14.16 33.81 -14.44
C GLY A 10 13.46 34.71 -13.42
N MET A 11 12.14 34.79 -13.46
CA MET A 11 11.39 35.38 -12.38
C MET A 11 11.69 34.54 -11.13
N HIS A 12 12.45 35.11 -10.20
CA HIS A 12 12.71 34.53 -8.89
C HIS A 12 11.38 34.53 -8.13
N HIS A 13 10.68 33.40 -8.11
CA HIS A 13 9.60 33.18 -7.18
C HIS A 13 10.20 33.07 -5.77
N PRO A 14 9.66 33.80 -4.78
CA PRO A 14 10.08 33.60 -3.40
C PRO A 14 9.75 32.15 -3.01
N SER A 15 10.71 31.48 -2.36
CA SER A 15 10.50 30.12 -1.84
C SER A 15 9.28 30.13 -0.90
N PRO A 16 8.34 29.19 -1.04
CA PRO A 16 7.19 29.10 -0.16
C PRO A 16 7.64 28.83 1.27
N THR A 17 6.96 29.44 2.23
CA THR A 17 7.24 29.23 3.65
C THR A 17 5.98 28.82 4.40
N ALA A 18 6.16 28.08 5.49
CA ALA A 18 5.13 27.72 6.45
C ALA A 18 5.67 27.87 7.87
N ILE A 19 4.87 28.44 8.77
CA ILE A 19 5.25 28.60 10.18
C ILE A 19 4.54 27.52 10.98
N THR A 20 5.29 26.53 11.41
CA THR A 20 4.82 25.40 12.22
C THR A 20 5.14 25.63 13.70
N ARG A 21 4.65 24.71 14.54
CA ARG A 21 5.01 24.68 15.96
C ARG A 21 6.52 24.55 16.18
N ASN A 22 7.22 23.88 15.26
CA ASN A 22 8.65 23.61 15.36
C ASN A 22 9.53 24.63 14.61
N GLY A 23 8.96 25.73 14.14
CA GLY A 23 9.68 26.81 13.46
C GLY A 23 9.24 27.02 12.01
N THR A 24 9.94 27.89 11.32
CA THR A 24 9.67 28.19 9.92
C THR A 24 10.27 27.12 9.00
N ILE A 25 9.48 26.66 8.07
CA ILE A 25 9.87 25.69 7.03
C ILE A 25 9.87 26.42 5.70
N ARG A 26 10.94 26.29 4.93
CA ARG A 26 11.09 26.83 3.59
C ARG A 26 11.04 25.69 2.58
N GLY A 27 10.04 25.69 1.72
CA GLY A 27 9.85 24.73 0.63
C GLY A 27 10.42 25.20 -0.70
N VAL A 28 10.08 24.47 -1.73
CA VAL A 28 10.38 24.77 -3.12
C VAL A 28 9.08 24.88 -3.92
N TYR A 29 9.04 25.82 -4.82
CA TYR A 29 7.94 25.98 -5.73
C TYR A 29 8.15 25.12 -6.98
N LEU A 30 7.11 24.37 -7.40
CA LEU A 30 7.10 23.44 -8.53
C LEU A 30 6.31 24.03 -9.70
N PRO A 31 6.98 24.65 -10.69
CA PRO A 31 6.35 25.37 -11.75
C PRO A 31 5.45 24.58 -12.71
N SER A 32 5.81 23.35 -13.11
CA SER A 32 5.02 22.54 -14.06
C SER A 32 3.62 22.19 -13.56
N PHE A 33 3.47 22.13 -12.23
CA PHE A 33 2.21 21.79 -11.58
C PHE A 33 1.56 22.98 -10.87
N GLN A 34 2.25 24.12 -10.79
CA GLN A 34 1.82 25.26 -9.98
C GLN A 34 1.58 24.87 -8.52
N GLN A 35 2.62 24.29 -7.90
CA GLN A 35 2.53 23.72 -6.55
C GLN A 35 3.69 24.18 -5.69
N ASP A 36 3.44 24.30 -4.40
CA ASP A 36 4.45 24.41 -3.38
C ASP A 36 4.73 23.02 -2.79
N LEU A 37 5.99 22.66 -2.75
CA LEU A 37 6.47 21.41 -2.15
C LEU A 37 7.27 21.72 -0.90
N PHE A 38 6.98 21.00 0.18
CA PHE A 38 7.75 20.99 1.39
C PHE A 38 8.16 19.55 1.65
N LEU A 39 9.44 19.26 1.45
CA LEU A 39 9.96 17.91 1.33
C LEU A 39 10.90 17.56 2.49
N GLY A 40 10.90 16.30 2.92
CA GLY A 40 11.81 15.79 3.93
C GLY A 40 11.64 16.43 5.32
N ILE A 41 10.43 16.86 5.69
CA ILE A 41 10.16 17.49 7.00
C ILE A 41 10.22 16.41 8.08
N PRO A 42 11.13 16.47 9.06
CA PRO A 42 11.14 15.52 10.17
C PRO A 42 9.89 15.71 11.05
N TYR A 43 9.17 14.62 11.32
CA TYR A 43 8.03 14.64 12.25
C TYR A 43 8.36 13.97 13.59
N ALA A 44 9.36 13.09 13.59
CA ALA A 44 9.81 12.37 14.77
C ALA A 44 11.30 12.02 14.67
N ARG A 45 11.87 11.60 15.79
CA ARG A 45 13.15 10.91 15.86
C ARG A 45 12.96 9.55 16.53
N ALA A 46 13.63 8.53 16.03
CA ALA A 46 13.60 7.20 16.62
C ALA A 46 15.00 6.59 16.60
N PRO A 47 15.62 6.36 17.75
CA PRO A 47 16.77 5.47 17.84
C PRO A 47 16.39 4.08 17.37
N ARG A 48 17.38 3.30 16.90
CA ARG A 48 17.17 1.93 16.46
C ARG A 48 16.48 1.09 17.54
N LEU A 49 15.43 0.35 17.15
CA LEU A 49 14.65 -0.51 18.04
C LEU A 49 14.16 0.21 19.32
N ASP A 50 13.80 1.49 19.18
CA ASP A 50 13.20 2.29 20.25
C ASP A 50 11.92 2.98 19.74
N ASN A 51 11.05 3.39 20.67
CA ASN A 51 9.81 4.07 20.34
C ASN A 51 10.11 5.45 19.71
N PRO A 52 9.32 5.90 18.72
CA PRO A 52 9.49 7.21 18.11
C PRO A 52 9.14 8.30 19.12
N LYS A 53 9.87 9.41 19.07
CA LYS A 53 9.68 10.60 19.90
C LYS A 53 9.33 11.80 19.02
N PRO A 54 8.30 12.58 19.35
CA PRO A 54 7.95 13.76 18.57
C PRO A 54 9.09 14.78 18.60
N ILE A 55 9.18 15.60 17.55
CA ILE A 55 10.09 16.75 17.53
C ILE A 55 9.48 17.81 18.44
N ASN A 56 10.06 18.00 19.61
CA ASN A 56 9.62 19.01 20.60
C ASN A 56 10.49 20.27 20.62
N THR A 57 11.51 20.34 19.77
CA THR A 57 12.42 21.47 19.62
C THR A 57 12.15 22.18 18.30
N THR A 58 12.66 23.42 18.16
CA THR A 58 12.72 24.07 16.85
C THR A 58 13.70 23.33 15.94
N TYR A 59 13.40 23.31 14.64
CA TYR A 59 14.28 22.68 13.62
C TYR A 59 15.64 23.41 13.56
N ASP A 60 15.59 24.72 13.55
CA ASP A 60 16.74 25.61 13.65
C ASP A 60 16.30 26.92 14.36
N GLN A 61 17.16 27.51 15.18
CA GLN A 61 16.85 28.77 15.86
C GLN A 61 17.18 30.00 15.00
N ASP A 62 18.13 29.86 14.07
CA ASP A 62 18.69 30.98 13.31
C ASP A 62 18.25 31.05 11.85
N ALA A 63 17.70 29.95 11.29
CA ALA A 63 17.28 29.87 9.89
C ALA A 63 16.03 28.98 9.70
N PRO A 64 15.22 29.22 8.66
CA PRO A 64 14.16 28.30 8.27
C PRO A 64 14.70 26.91 7.92
N PHE A 65 14.01 25.84 8.34
CA PHE A 65 14.32 24.49 7.90
C PHE A 65 14.19 24.40 6.37
N ASP A 66 15.21 23.89 5.70
CA ASP A 66 15.25 23.76 4.26
C ASP A 66 14.54 22.46 3.80
N ALA A 67 13.27 22.59 3.45
CA ALA A 67 12.42 21.52 2.93
C ALA A 67 12.33 21.53 1.37
N SER A 68 13.43 21.85 0.70
CA SER A 68 13.49 21.92 -0.77
C SER A 68 13.81 20.56 -1.42
N ARG A 69 14.16 19.54 -0.64
CA ARG A 69 14.58 18.21 -1.10
C ARG A 69 13.93 17.10 -0.28
N TYR A 70 13.71 15.96 -0.91
CA TYR A 70 13.28 14.75 -0.20
C TYR A 70 14.29 14.38 0.89
N GLY A 71 13.76 13.92 2.03
CA GLY A 71 14.56 13.34 3.09
C GLY A 71 15.03 11.92 2.77
N ASN A 72 15.80 11.33 3.69
CA ASN A 72 16.21 9.95 3.57
C ASN A 72 15.01 9.00 3.59
N THR A 73 15.11 7.88 2.88
CA THR A 73 14.17 6.76 2.97
C THR A 73 14.56 5.83 4.13
N CYS A 74 13.57 5.18 4.72
CA CYS A 74 13.83 4.16 5.73
C CYS A 74 14.40 2.89 5.09
N TYR A 75 15.22 2.17 5.84
CA TYR A 75 15.65 0.84 5.44
C TYR A 75 14.46 -0.11 5.38
N GLY A 76 14.41 -0.94 4.34
CA GLY A 76 13.37 -1.93 4.09
C GLY A 76 13.51 -2.55 2.72
N PHE A 77 12.63 -3.49 2.40
CA PHE A 77 12.61 -4.10 1.08
C PHE A 77 12.33 -3.06 0.00
N GLY A 78 13.13 -3.08 -1.02
CA GLY A 78 12.93 -2.24 -2.20
C GLY A 78 14.25 -1.85 -2.84
N SER A 79 14.12 -1.29 -4.01
CA SER A 79 15.22 -0.83 -4.86
C SER A 79 15.58 0.63 -4.59
N ASN A 80 15.42 1.11 -3.35
CA ASN A 80 15.71 2.51 -3.02
C ASN A 80 17.13 2.92 -3.45
N GLU A 81 18.12 2.05 -3.27
CA GLU A 81 19.49 2.27 -3.77
C GLU A 81 19.54 2.33 -5.30
N LEU A 82 18.79 1.44 -5.97
CA LEU A 82 18.72 1.41 -7.44
C LEU A 82 18.00 2.64 -8.01
N LEU A 83 17.16 3.29 -7.21
CA LEU A 83 16.51 4.57 -7.52
C LEU A 83 17.39 5.78 -7.14
N GLY A 84 18.58 5.55 -6.60
CA GLY A 84 19.48 6.61 -6.15
C GLY A 84 19.00 7.33 -4.89
N LEU A 85 18.09 6.72 -4.12
CA LEU A 85 17.58 7.27 -2.87
C LEU A 85 18.51 6.91 -1.71
N THR A 86 18.82 7.90 -0.88
CA THR A 86 19.64 7.68 0.31
C THR A 86 18.81 7.04 1.41
N GLN A 87 19.26 5.87 1.87
CA GLN A 87 18.65 5.18 3.01
C GLN A 87 19.33 5.59 4.32
N SER A 88 18.56 5.76 5.39
CA SER A 88 19.05 6.12 6.72
C SER A 88 18.09 5.63 7.80
N GLU A 89 18.55 5.50 9.03
CA GLU A 89 17.69 5.35 10.21
C GLU A 89 17.05 6.69 10.61
N ASP A 90 17.67 7.83 10.24
CA ASP A 90 17.06 9.15 10.33
C ASP A 90 16.16 9.38 9.09
N CYS A 91 15.03 8.70 9.07
CA CYS A 91 14.12 8.60 7.94
C CYS A 91 12.67 8.98 8.27
N LEU A 92 12.37 9.34 9.52
CA LEU A 92 11.01 9.68 9.94
C LEU A 92 10.65 11.10 9.47
N ASN A 93 10.43 11.23 8.19
CA ASN A 93 10.09 12.50 7.54
C ASN A 93 8.81 12.34 6.68
N LEU A 94 8.24 13.48 6.35
CA LEU A 94 7.07 13.58 5.49
C LEU A 94 7.27 14.66 4.41
N ASN A 95 6.47 14.56 3.36
CA ASN A 95 6.44 15.52 2.27
C ASN A 95 5.03 16.08 2.14
N ILE A 96 4.91 17.38 1.89
CA ILE A 96 3.64 18.08 1.70
C ILE A 96 3.64 18.73 0.32
N ILE A 97 2.61 18.44 -0.46
CA ILE A 97 2.37 19.01 -1.79
C ILE A 97 1.03 19.74 -1.75
N ARG A 98 1.03 21.03 -2.07
CA ARG A 98 -0.18 21.86 -2.10
C ARG A 98 -0.27 22.66 -3.39
N PRO A 99 -1.49 23.04 -3.85
CA PRO A 99 -1.62 24.03 -4.91
C PRO A 99 -0.93 25.33 -4.54
N ALA A 100 -0.18 25.92 -5.47
CA ALA A 100 0.49 27.20 -5.28
C ALA A 100 -0.16 28.30 -6.12
N PRO A 101 -0.01 29.57 -5.74
CA PRO A 101 -0.58 30.67 -6.52
C PRO A 101 0.15 30.99 -7.84
N ALA A 102 1.26 30.33 -8.19
CA ALA A 102 2.01 30.61 -9.45
C ALA A 102 3.04 29.54 -9.92
N LYS A 103 3.62 29.63 -11.10
CA LYS A 103 4.17 28.60 -12.04
C LYS A 103 5.66 28.22 -11.97
N GLY A 104 6.05 26.91 -12.29
CA GLY A 104 7.35 26.39 -12.77
C GLY A 104 8.02 25.15 -12.13
N SER A 105 8.73 24.22 -12.69
CA SER A 105 8.96 22.77 -12.78
C SER A 105 9.79 21.96 -11.74
N SER A 106 9.52 20.72 -11.56
CA SER A 106 9.91 19.29 -11.59
C SER A 106 10.17 18.54 -10.26
N ALA A 107 9.72 17.27 -10.14
CA ALA A 107 9.98 16.33 -9.02
C ALA A 107 9.77 14.84 -9.41
N ASP A 108 10.10 13.91 -8.48
CA ASP A 108 10.21 12.46 -8.59
C ASP A 108 8.99 11.73 -9.19
N PRO A 109 9.24 10.67 -10.03
CA PRO A 109 8.21 10.06 -10.88
C PRO A 109 7.27 9.06 -10.23
N MET A 110 7.68 8.23 -9.25
CA MET A 110 6.92 7.02 -8.87
C MET A 110 5.78 7.27 -7.88
N TRP A 111 5.95 8.19 -6.93
CA TRP A 111 4.95 8.58 -5.94
C TRP A 111 4.60 10.07 -6.05
N ASN A 112 4.54 10.55 -7.30
CA ASN A 112 4.33 11.96 -7.56
C ASN A 112 2.87 12.36 -7.34
N LEU A 113 2.53 12.71 -6.12
CA LEU A 113 1.22 13.23 -5.73
C LEU A 113 0.85 14.55 -6.41
N SER A 114 1.78 15.18 -7.15
CA SER A 114 1.53 16.42 -7.89
C SER A 114 0.42 16.28 -8.92
N TYR A 115 0.28 15.12 -9.56
CA TYR A 115 -0.77 14.91 -10.56
C TYR A 115 -2.17 14.94 -9.95
N ILE A 116 -2.38 14.24 -8.82
CA ILE A 116 -3.70 14.24 -8.15
C ILE A 116 -4.00 15.62 -7.53
N VAL A 117 -2.99 16.30 -6.99
CA VAL A 117 -3.14 17.68 -6.49
C VAL A 117 -3.48 18.63 -7.63
N GLN A 118 -2.82 18.54 -8.80
CA GLN A 118 -3.17 19.33 -9.99
C GLN A 118 -4.60 19.04 -10.47
N ARG A 119 -4.98 17.75 -10.52
CA ARG A 119 -6.33 17.35 -10.91
C ARG A 119 -7.36 17.90 -9.93
N SER A 120 -7.08 17.93 -8.64
CA SER A 120 -8.02 18.46 -7.64
C SER A 120 -8.34 19.95 -7.85
N VAL A 121 -7.38 20.73 -8.32
CA VAL A 121 -7.62 22.14 -8.71
C VAL A 121 -8.49 22.23 -9.97
N GLN A 122 -8.27 21.35 -10.95
CA GLN A 122 -9.08 21.29 -12.17
C GLN A 122 -10.53 20.88 -11.90
N GLU A 123 -10.73 20.02 -10.90
CA GLU A 123 -12.06 19.59 -10.43
C GLU A 123 -12.72 20.60 -9.48
N GLU A 124 -12.09 21.75 -9.21
CA GLU A 124 -12.56 22.76 -8.25
C GLU A 124 -12.75 22.23 -6.82
N GLN A 125 -11.99 21.19 -6.47
CA GLN A 125 -11.93 20.56 -5.15
C GLN A 125 -10.47 20.45 -4.68
N PRO A 126 -9.77 21.57 -4.48
CA PRO A 126 -8.34 21.55 -4.23
C PRO A 126 -7.98 20.73 -2.99
N LEU A 127 -7.01 19.86 -3.15
CA LEU A 127 -6.44 19.01 -2.11
C LEU A 127 -4.99 19.40 -1.82
N LEU A 128 -4.59 19.09 -0.59
CA LEU A 128 -3.21 19.01 -0.17
C LEU A 128 -2.88 17.53 0.04
N ALA A 129 -1.75 17.08 -0.46
CA ALA A 129 -1.31 15.70 -0.33
C ALA A 129 -0.09 15.60 0.59
N VAL A 130 -0.06 14.57 1.43
CA VAL A 130 1.05 14.28 2.35
C VAL A 130 1.49 12.84 2.15
N SER A 131 2.78 12.62 1.91
CA SER A 131 3.40 11.31 1.99
C SER A 131 4.27 11.20 3.24
N VAL A 132 4.30 10.01 3.85
CA VAL A 132 4.94 9.77 5.15
C VAL A 132 5.88 8.58 5.03
N ASN A 133 7.14 8.75 5.46
CA ASN A 133 8.05 7.64 5.69
C ASN A 133 7.86 7.09 7.09
N TYR A 134 7.97 5.77 7.25
CA TYR A 134 7.95 5.07 8.53
C TYR A 134 8.88 3.86 8.47
N ARG A 135 9.34 3.37 9.62
CA ARG A 135 10.25 2.23 9.69
C ARG A 135 9.58 0.96 9.19
N LEU A 136 10.37 0.16 8.48
CA LEU A 136 9.98 -1.10 7.85
C LEU A 136 10.81 -2.25 8.43
N SER A 137 10.48 -3.49 8.04
CA SER A 137 11.26 -4.66 8.37
C SER A 137 11.43 -4.85 9.88
N PHE A 138 12.48 -5.53 10.34
CA PHE A 138 12.77 -5.71 11.77
C PHE A 138 13.02 -4.37 12.50
N LEU A 139 13.41 -3.31 11.81
CA LEU A 139 13.56 -1.97 12.39
C LEU A 139 12.20 -1.31 12.73
N GLY A 140 11.17 -1.63 11.97
CA GLY A 140 9.81 -1.13 12.17
C GLY A 140 8.89 -2.12 12.89
N PHE A 141 9.16 -3.40 12.74
CA PHE A 141 8.29 -4.47 13.26
C PHE A 141 9.11 -5.59 13.91
N PRO A 142 9.93 -5.28 14.92
CA PRO A 142 10.65 -6.31 15.63
C PRO A 142 9.68 -7.22 16.37
N GLY A 143 9.92 -8.53 16.29
CA GLY A 143 9.22 -9.56 17.05
C GLY A 143 10.11 -10.17 18.12
N GLY A 144 9.55 -11.13 18.88
CA GLY A 144 10.26 -11.82 19.95
C GLY A 144 10.00 -11.22 21.34
N ARG A 145 10.25 -12.02 22.36
CA ARG A 145 9.98 -11.66 23.76
C ARG A 145 10.78 -10.45 24.23
N GLU A 146 12.01 -10.30 23.76
CA GLU A 146 12.87 -9.17 24.10
C GLU A 146 12.25 -7.85 23.60
N ALA A 147 11.76 -7.82 22.37
CA ALA A 147 11.09 -6.64 21.81
C ALA A 147 9.75 -6.35 22.54
N GLN A 148 8.98 -7.40 22.86
CA GLN A 148 7.72 -7.26 23.60
C GLN A 148 7.96 -6.74 25.03
N ASN A 149 8.91 -7.33 25.77
CA ASN A 149 9.21 -6.91 27.14
C ASN A 149 9.75 -5.47 27.21
N ALA A 150 10.46 -5.03 26.19
CA ALA A 150 10.93 -3.65 26.06
C ALA A 150 9.86 -2.68 25.53
N GLY A 151 8.67 -3.15 25.12
CA GLY A 151 7.60 -2.31 24.55
C GLY A 151 7.95 -1.70 23.20
N VAL A 152 8.85 -2.34 22.42
CA VAL A 152 9.34 -1.83 21.13
C VAL A 152 8.81 -2.63 19.92
N THR A 153 7.69 -3.30 20.06
CA THR A 153 6.94 -3.93 18.97
C THR A 153 6.14 -2.92 18.16
N ASN A 154 5.77 -3.26 16.92
CA ASN A 154 4.90 -2.45 16.05
C ASN A 154 5.35 -0.99 15.88
N LEU A 155 6.66 -0.75 15.87
CA LEU A 155 7.25 0.59 15.80
C LEU A 155 6.83 1.36 14.54
N GLY A 156 6.73 0.68 13.39
CA GLY A 156 6.28 1.30 12.15
C GLY A 156 4.85 1.85 12.23
N PHE A 157 3.95 1.21 12.99
CA PHE A 157 2.61 1.77 13.25
C PHE A 157 2.65 2.94 14.22
N LYS A 158 3.52 2.88 15.23
CA LYS A 158 3.73 4.00 16.16
C LYS A 158 4.29 5.21 15.42
N ASP A 159 5.18 5.01 14.44
CA ASP A 159 5.70 6.06 13.56
C ASP A 159 4.56 6.71 12.75
N GLN A 160 3.72 5.90 12.09
CA GLN A 160 2.57 6.39 11.31
C GLN A 160 1.59 7.19 12.18
N ARG A 161 1.27 6.70 13.39
CA ARG A 161 0.40 7.41 14.33
C ARG A 161 0.98 8.77 14.73
N LEU A 162 2.29 8.83 14.95
CA LEU A 162 2.97 10.07 15.31
C LEU A 162 3.02 11.05 14.13
N ALA A 163 3.20 10.56 12.90
CA ALA A 163 3.10 11.38 11.70
C ALA A 163 1.70 11.99 11.54
N LEU A 164 0.64 11.19 11.74
CA LEU A 164 -0.74 11.70 11.72
C LEU A 164 -0.98 12.76 12.79
N ALA A 165 -0.45 12.57 14.01
CA ALA A 165 -0.52 13.59 15.08
C ALA A 165 0.20 14.86 14.66
N TRP A 166 1.40 14.77 14.08
CA TRP A 166 2.14 15.93 13.56
C TRP A 166 1.34 16.67 12.47
N ILE A 167 0.68 15.94 11.57
CA ILE A 167 -0.18 16.53 10.53
C ILE A 167 -1.34 17.28 11.19
N GLN A 168 -2.02 16.68 12.16
CA GLN A 168 -3.11 17.34 12.90
C GLN A 168 -2.65 18.67 13.55
N GLU A 169 -1.46 18.69 14.11
CA GLU A 169 -0.90 19.88 14.77
C GLU A 169 -0.46 20.99 13.80
N ASN A 170 0.02 20.64 12.60
CA ASN A 170 0.79 21.57 11.77
C ASN A 170 0.18 21.86 10.40
N ILE A 171 -0.76 21.07 9.89
CA ILE A 171 -1.22 21.15 8.50
C ILE A 171 -1.89 22.49 8.16
N VAL A 172 -2.42 23.19 9.16
CA VAL A 172 -2.99 24.54 8.99
C VAL A 172 -1.95 25.53 8.46
N ALA A 173 -0.68 25.41 8.88
CA ALA A 173 0.42 26.25 8.39
C ALA A 173 0.67 26.11 6.88
N PHE A 174 0.23 25.01 6.30
CA PHE A 174 0.33 24.72 4.88
C PHE A 174 -0.99 24.98 4.12
N GLY A 175 -2.02 25.51 4.79
CA GLY A 175 -3.33 25.78 4.23
C GLY A 175 -4.28 24.57 4.22
N GLY A 176 -3.92 23.50 4.92
CA GLY A 176 -4.77 22.32 5.11
C GLY A 176 -5.76 22.48 6.27
N ASP A 177 -6.78 21.64 6.27
CA ASP A 177 -7.78 21.54 7.34
C ASP A 177 -7.61 20.19 8.06
N PRO A 178 -7.15 20.18 9.33
CA PRO A 178 -6.91 18.95 10.08
C PRO A 178 -8.19 18.13 10.28
N SER A 179 -9.37 18.75 10.32
CA SER A 179 -10.65 18.05 10.43
C SER A 179 -11.05 17.31 9.16
N ARG A 180 -10.32 17.53 8.06
CA ARG A 180 -10.63 16.98 6.73
C ARG A 180 -9.61 15.96 6.24
N LEU A 181 -8.76 15.43 7.10
CA LEU A 181 -7.78 14.41 6.75
C LEU A 181 -8.46 13.09 6.34
N VAL A 182 -8.06 12.53 5.22
CA VAL A 182 -8.41 11.18 4.76
C VAL A 182 -7.11 10.37 4.65
N ALA A 183 -7.08 9.20 5.29
CA ALA A 183 -5.94 8.30 5.22
C ALA A 183 -6.03 7.43 3.96
N TYR A 184 -4.93 7.36 3.21
CA TYR A 184 -4.77 6.47 2.06
C TYR A 184 -3.72 5.41 2.39
N GLY A 185 -4.00 4.13 2.03
CA GLY A 185 -3.18 3.00 2.45
C GLY A 185 -3.71 2.37 3.74
N GLY A 186 -3.15 1.39 4.22
CA GLY A 186 -3.84 0.58 5.18
C GLY A 186 -3.70 0.83 6.61
N ARG A 187 -3.59 0.68 7.61
CA ARG A 187 -3.68 0.26 9.00
C ARG A 187 -3.25 1.35 10.01
N GLY A 188 -4.19 1.68 10.90
CA GLY A 188 -3.90 2.38 12.15
C GLY A 188 -3.99 3.91 12.07
N GLY A 189 -4.61 4.53 13.05
CA GLY A 189 -4.68 5.99 13.13
C GLY A 189 -5.74 6.55 14.06
N GLY A 190 -6.66 5.75 14.53
CA GLY A 190 -7.67 6.20 15.49
C GLY A 190 -8.47 7.42 15.01
N GLU A 191 -8.74 8.36 15.89
CA GLU A 191 -9.54 9.57 15.64
C GLU A 191 -8.81 10.64 14.79
N LEU A 192 -7.67 10.31 14.20
CA LEU A 192 -6.80 11.28 13.52
C LEU A 192 -7.20 11.56 12.06
N PHE A 193 -8.23 10.87 11.53
CA PHE A 193 -8.74 11.07 10.17
C PHE A 193 -10.26 10.88 10.10
N ARG A 194 -10.90 11.47 9.08
CA ARG A 194 -12.36 11.46 8.89
C ARG A 194 -12.87 10.52 7.81
N GLY A 195 -11.98 9.82 7.10
CA GLY A 195 -12.27 8.88 6.04
C GLY A 195 -11.04 8.07 5.71
N ALA A 196 -11.21 6.88 5.13
CA ALA A 196 -10.13 6.01 4.74
C ALA A 196 -10.30 5.48 3.32
N ILE A 197 -9.19 5.32 2.61
CA ILE A 197 -9.11 4.64 1.32
C ILE A 197 -8.15 3.46 1.50
N ALA A 198 -8.64 2.24 1.27
CA ALA A 198 -7.87 1.00 1.39
C ALA A 198 -7.81 0.29 0.03
N VAL A 199 -6.62 0.18 -0.54
CA VAL A 199 -6.40 -0.43 -1.85
C VAL A 199 -5.57 -1.67 -1.67
N SER A 200 -6.12 -2.82 -2.04
CA SER A 200 -5.49 -4.15 -2.00
C SER A 200 -4.83 -4.54 -0.67
N GLY A 201 -5.02 -3.74 0.38
CA GLY A 201 -4.49 -3.95 1.73
C GLY A 201 -5.62 -3.96 2.76
N PHE A 202 -5.96 -5.13 3.29
CA PHE A 202 -7.07 -5.28 4.23
C PHE A 202 -6.61 -5.90 5.54
N VAL A 203 -7.06 -5.36 6.65
CA VAL A 203 -6.70 -5.81 8.00
C VAL A 203 -7.21 -7.23 8.32
N THR A 204 -8.08 -7.76 7.48
CA THR A 204 -8.73 -9.06 7.68
C THR A 204 -8.07 -10.23 6.95
N GLY A 205 -7.08 -9.96 6.09
CA GLY A 205 -6.52 -10.97 5.18
C GLY A 205 -5.05 -11.33 5.43
N ALA A 206 -4.38 -10.75 6.41
CA ALA A 206 -3.03 -11.12 6.74
C ALA A 206 -3.01 -11.87 8.07
N ALA A 207 -2.45 -13.06 8.08
CA ALA A 207 -2.06 -13.72 9.30
C ALA A 207 -1.07 -12.82 10.05
N LEU A 208 -1.47 -12.34 11.23
CA LEU A 208 -0.57 -11.58 12.11
C LEU A 208 -0.05 -12.53 13.18
N PRO A 209 1.28 -12.78 13.21
CA PRO A 209 1.85 -13.64 14.23
C PRO A 209 1.76 -12.97 15.60
N LYS A 210 1.72 -13.78 16.65
CA LYS A 210 2.01 -13.31 17.99
C LYS A 210 3.52 -13.05 18.13
N THR A 211 3.87 -12.22 19.10
CA THR A 211 5.26 -11.83 19.32
C THR A 211 6.18 -13.03 19.58
N ASP A 212 5.70 -14.04 20.29
CA ASP A 212 6.46 -15.25 20.60
C ASP A 212 6.66 -16.17 19.38
N GLU A 213 5.76 -16.16 18.42
CA GLU A 213 5.92 -16.89 17.16
C GLU A 213 7.05 -16.31 16.30
N MET A 214 7.41 -15.04 16.50
CA MET A 214 8.54 -14.38 15.86
C MET A 214 9.89 -14.65 16.56
N GLN A 215 9.90 -15.37 17.70
CA GLN A 215 11.10 -15.58 18.50
C GLN A 215 12.24 -16.28 17.72
N ALA A 216 11.91 -17.30 16.94
CA ALA A 216 12.92 -18.01 16.16
C ALA A 216 13.62 -17.09 15.13
N GLY A 217 12.87 -16.18 14.51
CA GLY A 217 13.42 -15.16 13.61
C GLY A 217 14.31 -14.17 14.35
N PHE A 218 13.86 -13.70 15.50
CA PHE A 218 14.64 -12.80 16.37
C PHE A 218 15.94 -13.47 16.85
N ASP A 219 15.89 -14.72 17.33
CA ASP A 219 17.07 -15.46 17.78
C ASP A 219 18.08 -15.66 16.63
N LYS A 220 17.59 -15.90 15.41
CA LYS A 220 18.43 -16.00 14.22
C LYS A 220 19.12 -14.66 13.89
N LEU A 221 18.38 -13.54 13.96
CA LEU A 221 18.93 -12.18 13.80
C LEU A 221 20.04 -11.93 14.85
N VAL A 222 19.76 -12.20 16.11
CA VAL A 222 20.70 -12.07 17.23
C VAL A 222 21.96 -12.92 17.02
N GLY A 223 21.78 -14.19 16.58
CA GLY A 223 22.89 -15.09 16.29
C GLY A 223 23.79 -14.59 15.16
N MET A 224 23.19 -14.18 14.05
CA MET A 224 23.93 -13.68 12.88
C MET A 224 24.59 -12.32 13.15
N ALA A 225 24.04 -11.52 14.06
CA ALA A 225 24.62 -10.27 14.53
C ALA A 225 25.72 -10.45 15.59
N ASN A 226 26.06 -11.70 15.97
CA ASN A 226 26.99 -12.04 17.05
C ASN A 226 26.58 -11.49 18.44
N CYS A 227 25.27 -11.34 18.67
CA CYS A 227 24.69 -10.81 19.91
C CYS A 227 24.19 -11.90 20.88
N THR A 228 24.42 -13.19 20.61
CA THR A 228 23.86 -14.30 21.38
C THR A 228 24.31 -14.27 22.85
N MET A 229 25.54 -13.87 23.12
CA MET A 229 26.13 -13.84 24.47
C MET A 229 25.91 -12.49 25.18
N ALA A 230 25.25 -11.52 24.54
CA ALA A 230 24.93 -10.25 25.16
C ALA A 230 23.84 -10.42 26.23
N GLU A 231 24.02 -9.77 27.39
CA GLU A 231 23.01 -9.72 28.45
C GLU A 231 21.75 -8.99 27.95
N ASP A 232 21.92 -7.82 27.30
CA ASP A 232 20.89 -7.12 26.57
C ASP A 232 21.08 -7.27 25.05
N LYS A 233 20.28 -8.14 24.45
CA LYS A 233 20.33 -8.43 23.02
C LYS A 233 19.89 -7.26 22.16
N LEU A 234 18.91 -6.46 22.64
CA LEU A 234 18.44 -5.27 21.91
C LEU A 234 19.52 -4.19 21.89
N GLU A 235 20.22 -3.98 23.02
CA GLU A 235 21.33 -3.02 23.10
C GLU A 235 22.49 -3.46 22.19
N CYS A 236 22.81 -4.74 22.17
CA CYS A 236 23.79 -5.27 21.24
C CYS A 236 23.40 -5.02 19.77
N LEU A 237 22.14 -5.27 19.41
CA LEU A 237 21.64 -5.00 18.06
C LEU A 237 21.67 -3.50 17.74
N ARG A 238 21.42 -2.62 18.72
CA ARG A 238 21.56 -1.15 18.56
C ARG A 238 22.99 -0.75 18.26
N GLY A 239 23.96 -1.39 18.91
CA GLY A 239 25.39 -1.13 18.72
C GLY A 239 25.97 -1.75 17.44
N THR A 240 25.28 -2.70 16.81
CA THR A 240 25.76 -3.35 15.58
C THR A 240 25.59 -2.43 14.37
N SER A 241 26.60 -2.36 13.49
CA SER A 241 26.51 -1.60 12.26
C SER A 241 25.33 -2.07 11.41
N LEU A 242 24.53 -1.12 10.89
CA LEU A 242 23.42 -1.44 10.01
C LEU A 242 23.87 -2.06 8.68
N TYR A 243 25.07 -1.70 8.21
CA TYR A 243 25.72 -2.34 7.07
C TYR A 243 25.86 -3.86 7.25
N ASN A 244 26.06 -4.30 8.49
CA ASN A 244 26.15 -5.73 8.82
C ASN A 244 24.76 -6.36 9.05
N LEU A 245 23.79 -5.61 9.58
CA LEU A 245 22.45 -6.13 9.88
C LEU A 245 21.56 -6.27 8.63
N TYR A 246 21.64 -5.34 7.70
CA TYR A 246 20.75 -5.30 6.54
C TYR A 246 20.89 -6.52 5.61
N PRO A 247 22.10 -7.00 5.26
CA PRO A 247 22.23 -8.24 4.48
C PRO A 247 21.75 -9.49 5.25
N ILE A 248 21.83 -9.47 6.58
CA ILE A 248 21.36 -10.56 7.44
C ILE A 248 19.86 -10.73 7.31
N GLU A 249 19.11 -9.65 7.30
CA GLU A 249 17.66 -9.65 7.20
C GLU A 249 17.14 -10.50 6.03
N GLY A 250 17.65 -10.26 4.83
CA GLY A 250 17.25 -11.01 3.64
C GLY A 250 17.53 -12.51 3.71
N SER A 251 18.51 -12.92 4.52
CA SER A 251 18.91 -14.33 4.69
C SER A 251 18.18 -15.07 5.82
N ILE A 252 17.46 -14.34 6.69
CA ILE A 252 16.72 -14.94 7.81
C ILE A 252 15.52 -15.75 7.32
N GLY A 253 14.87 -15.32 6.23
CA GLY A 253 13.66 -15.96 5.69
C GLY A 253 12.44 -15.74 6.57
N VAL A 254 12.38 -14.63 7.30
CA VAL A 254 11.25 -14.18 8.11
C VAL A 254 10.65 -12.93 7.50
N GLU A 255 9.35 -12.91 7.33
CA GLU A 255 8.61 -11.71 6.94
C GLU A 255 8.35 -10.85 8.19
N TRP A 256 9.12 -9.77 8.35
CA TRP A 256 8.95 -8.83 9.44
C TRP A 256 7.76 -7.91 9.20
N GLY A 257 6.72 -8.08 9.98
CA GLY A 257 5.49 -7.33 9.88
C GLY A 257 4.83 -7.09 11.23
N PRO A 258 3.62 -6.53 11.25
CA PRO A 258 2.87 -6.31 12.47
C PRO A 258 2.67 -7.60 13.28
N VAL A 259 2.73 -7.48 14.61
CA VAL A 259 2.54 -8.60 15.53
C VAL A 259 1.42 -8.30 16.53
N ILE A 260 0.70 -9.34 16.95
CA ILE A 260 -0.23 -9.25 18.09
C ILE A 260 0.62 -9.24 19.35
N ASP A 261 0.78 -8.05 19.94
CA ASP A 261 1.69 -7.80 21.07
C ASP A 261 0.95 -7.63 22.43
N GLY A 262 -0.38 -7.58 22.39
CA GLY A 262 -1.20 -7.36 23.59
C GLY A 262 -1.22 -5.90 24.07
N ASP A 263 -0.51 -4.99 23.41
CA ASP A 263 -0.45 -3.54 23.70
C ASP A 263 -1.04 -2.74 22.54
N PHE A 264 -0.28 -2.54 21.48
CA PHE A 264 -0.73 -1.79 20.30
C PHE A 264 -1.76 -2.58 19.47
N LEU A 265 -1.53 -3.87 19.29
CA LEU A 265 -2.47 -4.83 18.69
C LEU A 265 -2.81 -5.89 19.74
N GLN A 266 -3.95 -5.73 20.41
CA GLN A 266 -4.35 -6.60 21.51
C GLN A 266 -4.80 -7.98 21.02
N ARG A 267 -5.40 -8.04 19.82
CA ARG A 267 -5.90 -9.26 19.18
C ARG A 267 -6.01 -9.08 17.65
N PRO A 268 -6.36 -10.11 16.89
CA PRO A 268 -6.50 -10.01 15.44
C PRO A 268 -7.39 -8.83 15.03
N PRO A 269 -6.92 -7.95 14.10
CA PRO A 269 -7.69 -6.77 13.71
C PRO A 269 -9.08 -7.08 13.13
N ALA A 270 -9.25 -8.25 12.49
CA ALA A 270 -10.54 -8.71 12.00
C ALA A 270 -11.58 -8.84 13.15
N TRP A 271 -11.14 -9.30 14.31
CA TRP A 271 -12.01 -9.44 15.49
C TRP A 271 -12.35 -8.08 16.11
N GLU A 272 -11.37 -7.15 16.14
CA GLU A 272 -11.63 -5.78 16.61
C GLU A 272 -12.70 -5.11 15.75
N ILE A 273 -12.59 -5.23 14.43
CA ILE A 273 -13.57 -4.67 13.50
C ILE A 273 -14.93 -5.36 13.66
N ARG A 274 -14.97 -6.69 13.76
CA ARG A 274 -16.19 -7.46 13.96
C ARG A 274 -16.96 -7.01 15.20
N ASP A 275 -16.23 -6.74 16.28
CA ASP A 275 -16.81 -6.31 17.56
C ASP A 275 -17.07 -4.79 17.61
N GLY A 276 -16.83 -4.08 16.51
CA GLY A 276 -17.07 -2.64 16.38
C GLY A 276 -15.99 -1.76 17.00
N ASN A 277 -14.87 -2.34 17.42
CA ASN A 277 -13.71 -1.63 17.98
C ASN A 277 -12.82 -1.10 16.84
N CYS A 278 -13.37 -0.23 16.01
CA CYS A 278 -12.66 0.38 14.90
C CYS A 278 -13.04 1.85 14.76
N VAL A 279 -12.23 2.57 14.00
CA VAL A 279 -12.53 3.97 13.67
C VAL A 279 -13.78 4.04 12.81
N ARG A 280 -14.77 4.81 13.24
CA ARG A 280 -16.06 4.95 12.56
C ARG A 280 -16.01 6.06 11.51
N VAL A 281 -15.44 5.77 10.38
CA VAL A 281 -15.30 6.72 9.25
C VAL A 281 -15.80 6.09 7.94
N PRO A 282 -16.22 6.90 6.96
CA PRO A 282 -16.47 6.42 5.60
C PRO A 282 -15.26 5.69 5.03
N LEU A 283 -15.51 4.61 4.29
CA LEU A 283 -14.49 3.75 3.72
C LEU A 283 -14.70 3.59 2.22
N LEU A 284 -13.64 3.85 1.45
CA LEU A 284 -13.51 3.46 0.06
C LEU A 284 -12.48 2.35 -0.02
N LEU A 285 -12.82 1.21 -0.61
CA LEU A 285 -11.91 0.07 -0.67
C LEU A 285 -12.05 -0.69 -1.99
N GLY A 286 -10.97 -1.35 -2.42
CA GLY A 286 -11.01 -2.10 -3.65
C GLY A 286 -9.81 -3.00 -3.86
N SER A 287 -9.92 -3.84 -4.88
CA SER A 287 -8.89 -4.80 -5.28
C SER A 287 -8.81 -4.95 -6.79
N ASN A 288 -7.70 -5.47 -7.26
CA ASN A 288 -7.46 -5.80 -8.66
C ASN A 288 -7.90 -7.24 -8.96
N SER A 289 -8.21 -7.53 -10.22
CA SER A 289 -8.65 -8.88 -10.63
C SER A 289 -7.62 -9.97 -10.34
N ASP A 290 -6.34 -9.66 -10.45
CA ASP A 290 -5.24 -10.64 -10.49
C ASP A 290 -4.26 -10.50 -9.33
N GLU A 291 -4.75 -10.19 -8.13
CA GLU A 291 -3.96 -9.92 -6.91
C GLU A 291 -2.99 -11.04 -6.51
N GLY A 292 -3.34 -12.29 -6.79
CA GLY A 292 -2.55 -13.44 -6.36
C GLY A 292 -1.38 -13.82 -7.25
N LEU A 293 -1.24 -13.21 -8.43
CA LEU A 293 -0.14 -13.53 -9.34
C LEU A 293 1.22 -13.32 -8.67
N ILE A 294 1.38 -12.18 -8.00
CA ILE A 294 2.62 -11.86 -7.29
C ILE A 294 2.92 -12.86 -6.15
N LYS A 295 1.88 -13.36 -5.46
CA LYS A 295 2.06 -14.30 -4.34
C LYS A 295 2.56 -15.67 -4.83
N VAL A 296 2.00 -16.22 -5.91
CA VAL A 296 2.48 -17.47 -6.50
C VAL A 296 3.91 -17.27 -7.04
N THR A 297 4.16 -16.18 -7.73
CA THR A 297 5.49 -15.87 -8.27
C THR A 297 6.52 -15.74 -7.16
N ALA A 298 6.22 -15.03 -6.09
CA ALA A 298 7.11 -14.84 -4.94
C ALA A 298 7.40 -16.16 -4.19
N SER A 299 6.47 -17.13 -4.23
CA SER A 299 6.73 -18.47 -3.64
C SER A 299 7.79 -19.26 -4.40
N GLY A 300 8.09 -18.89 -5.64
CA GLY A 300 8.98 -19.65 -6.53
C GLY A 300 8.42 -21.02 -6.95
N TYR A 301 7.16 -21.31 -6.61
CA TYR A 301 6.52 -22.59 -6.85
C TYR A 301 5.42 -22.45 -7.89
N PHE A 302 5.57 -23.12 -9.02
CA PHE A 302 4.69 -22.99 -10.20
C PHE A 302 3.96 -24.31 -10.48
N PRO A 303 2.80 -24.55 -9.85
CA PRO A 303 2.12 -25.83 -9.95
C PRO A 303 1.67 -26.20 -11.38
N ASN A 304 1.90 -27.47 -11.76
CA ASN A 304 1.40 -28.06 -13.00
C ASN A 304 0.19 -29.00 -12.77
N ARG A 305 0.03 -29.47 -11.54
CA ARG A 305 -0.98 -30.48 -11.17
C ARG A 305 -1.69 -30.07 -9.89
N THR A 306 -2.89 -30.58 -9.68
CA THR A 306 -3.69 -30.31 -8.47
C THR A 306 -2.97 -30.69 -7.18
N ASN A 307 -2.24 -31.81 -7.15
CA ASN A 307 -1.46 -32.19 -5.96
C ASN A 307 -0.34 -31.17 -5.64
N GLU A 308 0.25 -30.54 -6.64
CA GLU A 308 1.24 -29.48 -6.45
C GLU A 308 0.59 -28.19 -5.92
N THR A 309 -0.61 -27.86 -6.42
CA THR A 309 -1.43 -26.78 -5.84
C THR A 309 -1.81 -27.08 -4.38
N THR A 310 -2.11 -28.34 -4.06
CA THR A 310 -2.38 -28.78 -2.69
C THR A 310 -1.17 -28.52 -1.80
N VAL A 311 0.03 -28.93 -2.23
CA VAL A 311 1.29 -28.69 -1.50
C VAL A 311 1.52 -27.19 -1.29
N LEU A 312 1.26 -26.35 -2.31
CA LEU A 312 1.38 -24.91 -2.17
C LEU A 312 0.44 -24.38 -1.06
N LEU A 313 -0.82 -24.81 -1.04
CA LEU A 313 -1.79 -24.39 -0.02
C LEU A 313 -1.42 -24.88 1.38
N GLU A 314 -1.02 -26.15 1.52
CA GLU A 314 -0.60 -26.74 2.80
C GLU A 314 0.65 -26.04 3.36
N THR A 315 1.58 -25.67 2.49
CA THR A 315 2.79 -24.93 2.87
C THR A 315 2.48 -23.48 3.26
N SER A 316 1.59 -22.84 2.51
CA SER A 316 1.20 -21.45 2.77
C SER A 316 0.29 -21.31 4.00
N PHE A 317 -0.50 -22.35 4.31
CA PHE A 317 -1.51 -22.35 5.38
C PHE A 317 -1.40 -23.61 6.25
N PRO A 318 -0.33 -23.79 7.01
CA PRO A 318 -0.05 -25.04 7.75
C PRO A 318 -1.09 -25.36 8.85
N ARG A 319 -1.93 -24.41 9.23
CA ARG A 319 -3.01 -24.58 10.22
C ARG A 319 -4.38 -24.81 9.59
N LEU A 320 -4.49 -24.64 8.26
CA LEU A 320 -5.76 -24.88 7.57
C LEU A 320 -6.02 -26.38 7.49
N GLN A 321 -7.23 -26.78 7.88
CA GLN A 321 -7.59 -28.20 7.84
C GLN A 321 -7.55 -28.73 6.39
N HIS A 322 -7.05 -29.93 6.21
CA HIS A 322 -6.96 -30.60 4.90
C HIS A 322 -8.33 -30.71 4.20
N SER A 323 -9.42 -30.89 4.99
CA SER A 323 -10.80 -30.88 4.47
C SER A 323 -11.20 -29.54 3.86
N VAL A 324 -10.71 -28.42 4.41
CA VAL A 324 -10.96 -27.06 3.90
C VAL A 324 -10.17 -26.84 2.61
N ILE A 325 -8.91 -27.27 2.58
CA ILE A 325 -8.09 -27.23 1.34
C ILE A 325 -8.79 -27.99 0.21
N LYS A 326 -9.33 -29.17 0.51
CA LYS A 326 -10.09 -29.94 -0.48
C LYS A 326 -11.34 -29.20 -0.96
N GLN A 327 -12.12 -28.59 -0.07
CA GLN A 327 -13.28 -27.77 -0.44
C GLN A 327 -12.88 -26.59 -1.35
N LEU A 328 -11.78 -25.91 -1.03
CA LEU A 328 -11.25 -24.86 -1.88
C LEU A 328 -10.87 -25.39 -3.26
N LEU A 329 -10.14 -26.51 -3.35
CA LEU A 329 -9.76 -27.12 -4.62
C LEU A 329 -10.98 -27.49 -5.47
N ASP A 330 -12.08 -27.96 -4.86
CA ASP A 330 -13.33 -28.28 -5.56
C ASP A 330 -14.03 -27.02 -6.10
N LEU A 331 -13.91 -25.88 -5.43
CA LEU A 331 -14.49 -24.59 -5.84
C LEU A 331 -13.69 -23.84 -6.90
N TYR A 332 -12.42 -24.21 -7.10
CA TYR A 332 -11.59 -23.69 -8.19
C TYR A 332 -11.27 -24.83 -9.16
N PRO A 333 -12.16 -25.11 -10.11
CA PRO A 333 -11.99 -26.24 -11.02
C PRO A 333 -10.74 -26.10 -11.88
N GLU A 334 -10.13 -27.20 -12.28
CA GLU A 334 -8.94 -27.20 -13.16
C GLU A 334 -9.23 -26.55 -14.52
N ASP A 335 -10.46 -26.74 -15.03
CA ASP A 335 -10.94 -26.04 -16.23
C ASP A 335 -11.46 -24.65 -15.86
N GLY A 336 -10.55 -23.71 -15.74
CA GLY A 336 -10.87 -22.32 -15.41
C GLY A 336 -11.62 -21.52 -16.47
N LYS A 337 -12.03 -22.15 -17.59
CA LYS A 337 -12.83 -21.47 -18.62
C LYS A 337 -14.23 -21.10 -18.14
N ARG A 338 -14.69 -21.72 -17.07
CA ARG A 338 -16.01 -21.49 -16.48
C ARG A 338 -16.02 -20.39 -15.43
N GLU A 339 -14.86 -19.97 -14.97
CA GLU A 339 -14.73 -18.92 -13.97
C GLU A 339 -14.66 -17.53 -14.62
N ALA A 340 -15.19 -16.52 -13.92
CA ALA A 340 -15.15 -15.14 -14.38
C ALA A 340 -14.31 -14.27 -13.41
N PRO A 341 -13.21 -13.67 -13.84
CA PRO A 341 -12.55 -13.88 -15.13
C PRO A 341 -11.90 -15.26 -15.20
N PRO A 342 -11.85 -15.89 -16.36
CA PRO A 342 -11.28 -17.21 -16.50
C PRO A 342 -9.79 -17.18 -16.16
N TYR A 343 -9.34 -18.09 -15.30
CA TYR A 343 -7.93 -18.23 -14.94
C TYR A 343 -7.19 -19.27 -15.78
N SER A 344 -7.87 -19.97 -16.69
CA SER A 344 -7.19 -20.82 -17.66
C SER A 344 -6.57 -19.98 -18.76
N LEU A 345 -5.27 -20.12 -18.97
CA LEU A 345 -4.54 -19.45 -20.01
C LEU A 345 -4.41 -20.35 -21.24
N SER A 346 -4.51 -19.74 -22.44
CA SER A 346 -4.02 -20.37 -23.64
C SER A 346 -2.52 -20.67 -23.52
N PRO A 347 -2.05 -21.83 -24.04
CA PRO A 347 -0.62 -22.12 -24.11
C PRO A 347 0.21 -21.06 -24.84
N ASP A 348 -0.43 -20.29 -25.72
CA ASP A 348 0.18 -19.21 -26.49
C ASP A 348 0.31 -17.89 -25.75
N PHE A 349 0.03 -17.90 -24.47
CA PHE A 349 0.07 -16.68 -23.68
C PHE A 349 1.50 -16.12 -23.56
N ALA A 350 1.69 -14.89 -24.05
CA ALA A 350 3.01 -14.26 -24.16
C ALA A 350 3.81 -14.23 -22.85
N TRP A 351 3.10 -14.18 -21.71
CA TRP A 351 3.73 -14.22 -20.39
C TRP A 351 4.35 -15.60 -20.09
N CYS A 352 3.65 -16.71 -20.34
CA CYS A 352 4.20 -18.05 -20.16
C CYS A 352 5.40 -18.29 -21.09
N GLN A 353 5.35 -17.78 -22.31
CA GLN A 353 6.49 -17.83 -23.23
C GLN A 353 7.70 -17.04 -22.67
N ALA A 354 7.46 -15.85 -22.12
CA ALA A 354 8.50 -15.05 -21.49
C ALA A 354 9.10 -15.72 -20.25
N MET A 355 8.28 -16.34 -19.40
CA MET A 355 8.73 -17.10 -18.24
C MET A 355 9.59 -18.31 -18.66
N ASN A 356 9.15 -19.06 -19.65
CA ASN A 356 9.90 -20.19 -20.20
C ASN A 356 11.25 -19.75 -20.81
N ALA A 357 11.30 -18.58 -21.44
CA ALA A 357 12.53 -18.03 -22.02
C ALA A 357 13.62 -17.73 -20.99
N VAL A 358 13.23 -17.52 -19.71
CA VAL A 358 14.16 -17.32 -18.58
C VAL A 358 14.24 -18.53 -17.65
N SER A 359 13.81 -19.70 -18.15
CA SER A 359 13.82 -20.99 -17.42
C SER A 359 12.97 -20.99 -16.14
N LEU A 360 11.97 -20.13 -16.06
CA LEU A 360 10.97 -20.18 -14.99
C LEU A 360 9.76 -20.97 -15.51
N PRO A 361 9.35 -22.04 -14.85
CA PRO A 361 8.22 -22.85 -15.30
C PRO A 361 6.92 -22.05 -15.18
N CYS A 362 6.10 -22.06 -16.24
CA CYS A 362 4.73 -21.60 -16.17
C CYS A 362 3.84 -22.84 -16.03
N GLY A 363 3.53 -23.20 -14.79
CA GLY A 363 2.71 -24.37 -14.52
C GLY A 363 1.26 -24.19 -15.00
N SER A 364 0.64 -25.27 -15.47
CA SER A 364 -0.75 -25.22 -15.97
C SER A 364 -1.76 -24.84 -14.88
N GLN A 365 -1.42 -25.02 -13.60
CA GLN A 365 -2.23 -24.66 -12.44
C GLN A 365 -1.86 -23.27 -11.83
N TYR A 366 -0.93 -22.55 -12.47
CA TYR A 366 -0.44 -21.26 -11.95
C TYR A 366 -1.58 -20.26 -11.74
N ARG A 367 -2.43 -20.05 -12.75
CA ARG A 367 -3.56 -19.11 -12.68
C ARG A 367 -4.61 -19.52 -11.65
N ARG A 368 -4.87 -20.80 -11.53
CA ARG A 368 -5.76 -21.36 -10.51
C ARG A 368 -5.23 -21.07 -9.11
N SER A 369 -3.95 -21.34 -8.87
CA SER A 369 -3.27 -21.03 -7.61
C SER A 369 -3.27 -19.54 -7.32
N ALA A 370 -3.03 -18.71 -8.34
CA ALA A 370 -3.09 -17.26 -8.21
C ALA A 370 -4.49 -16.77 -7.84
N ALA A 371 -5.55 -17.35 -8.43
CA ALA A 371 -6.92 -17.01 -8.05
C ALA A 371 -7.20 -17.35 -6.58
N MET A 372 -6.78 -18.51 -6.10
CA MET A 372 -6.93 -18.92 -4.69
C MET A 372 -6.21 -17.98 -3.74
N LEU A 373 -4.93 -17.68 -4.01
CA LEU A 373 -4.14 -16.79 -3.17
C LEU A 373 -4.61 -15.34 -3.27
N GLY A 374 -5.09 -14.89 -4.43
CA GLY A 374 -5.68 -13.57 -4.62
C GLY A 374 -6.97 -13.38 -3.83
N ASP A 375 -7.82 -14.41 -3.80
CA ASP A 375 -9.03 -14.38 -2.99
C ASP A 375 -8.70 -14.34 -1.50
N TYR A 376 -7.72 -15.13 -1.05
CA TYR A 376 -7.26 -15.11 0.34
C TYR A 376 -6.70 -13.74 0.76
N VAL A 377 -5.80 -13.15 -0.03
CA VAL A 377 -5.10 -11.92 0.39
C VAL A 377 -5.91 -10.65 0.17
N SER A 378 -6.85 -10.65 -0.79
CA SER A 378 -7.50 -9.43 -1.25
C SER A 378 -9.01 -9.53 -1.37
N HIS A 379 -9.57 -10.38 -2.24
CA HIS A 379 -11.01 -10.35 -2.53
C HIS A 379 -11.89 -10.73 -1.35
N ALA A 380 -11.57 -11.80 -0.63
CA ALA A 380 -12.34 -12.21 0.56
C ALA A 380 -12.20 -11.19 1.70
N PRO A 381 -11.00 -10.73 2.08
CA PRO A 381 -10.82 -9.69 3.09
C PRO A 381 -11.51 -8.37 2.74
N ARG A 382 -11.43 -7.93 1.49
CA ARG A 382 -12.12 -6.72 1.01
C ARG A 382 -13.63 -6.84 1.23
N ARG A 383 -14.21 -7.94 0.75
CA ARG A 383 -15.65 -8.21 0.90
C ARG A 383 -16.08 -8.25 2.35
N TYR A 384 -15.33 -8.96 3.18
CA TYR A 384 -15.61 -9.04 4.61
C TYR A 384 -15.55 -7.66 5.28
N MET A 385 -14.52 -6.88 4.99
CA MET A 385 -14.38 -5.53 5.52
C MET A 385 -15.52 -4.62 5.06
N ALA A 386 -15.91 -4.67 3.78
CA ALA A 386 -17.04 -3.91 3.26
C ALA A 386 -18.35 -4.26 3.96
N GLN A 387 -18.61 -5.55 4.18
CA GLN A 387 -19.78 -6.03 4.90
C GLN A 387 -19.80 -5.58 6.37
N LEU A 388 -18.66 -5.65 7.06
CA LEU A 388 -18.56 -5.20 8.46
C LEU A 388 -18.81 -3.71 8.58
N TRP A 389 -18.18 -2.88 7.72
CA TRP A 389 -18.41 -1.43 7.71
C TRP A 389 -19.86 -1.07 7.42
N SER A 390 -20.47 -1.74 6.45
CA SER A 390 -21.89 -1.56 6.13
C SER A 390 -22.82 -1.93 7.29
N ARG A 391 -22.53 -3.03 8.02
CA ARG A 391 -23.29 -3.42 9.21
C ARG A 391 -23.18 -2.39 10.34
N LEU A 392 -22.08 -1.66 10.42
CA LEU A 392 -21.91 -0.56 11.37
C LEU A 392 -22.64 0.73 10.94
N GLY A 393 -23.35 0.71 9.80
CA GLY A 393 -24.05 1.87 9.24
C GLY A 393 -23.14 2.95 8.69
N LEU A 394 -21.91 2.61 8.33
CA LEU A 394 -20.92 3.54 7.82
C LEU A 394 -20.92 3.57 6.29
N PRO A 395 -20.86 4.75 5.65
CA PRO A 395 -20.74 4.87 4.20
C PRO A 395 -19.55 4.06 3.69
N THR A 396 -19.82 3.12 2.78
CA THR A 396 -18.83 2.16 2.29
C THR A 396 -18.95 2.07 0.77
N TYR A 397 -17.83 2.23 0.07
CA TYR A 397 -17.76 2.18 -1.38
C TYR A 397 -16.71 1.15 -1.79
N SER A 398 -17.13 0.16 -2.58
CA SER A 398 -16.25 -0.92 -3.02
C SER A 398 -16.00 -0.85 -4.52
N PHE A 399 -14.74 -1.08 -4.93
CA PHE A 399 -14.38 -1.15 -6.35
C PHE A 399 -13.65 -2.43 -6.73
N HIS A 400 -13.69 -2.72 -8.03
CA HIS A 400 -12.93 -3.77 -8.67
C HIS A 400 -12.19 -3.18 -9.87
N PHE A 401 -10.86 -3.26 -9.88
CA PHE A 401 -10.03 -2.79 -10.97
C PHE A 401 -9.72 -3.94 -11.93
N LYS A 402 -10.11 -3.80 -13.20
CA LYS A 402 -10.00 -4.85 -14.23
C LYS A 402 -9.15 -4.46 -15.42
N ALA A 403 -8.73 -3.20 -15.51
CA ALA A 403 -8.01 -2.73 -16.69
C ALA A 403 -6.67 -3.46 -16.88
N ALA A 404 -6.50 -4.04 -18.05
CA ALA A 404 -5.30 -4.75 -18.44
C ALA A 404 -4.12 -3.79 -18.67
N THR A 405 -3.07 -3.92 -17.87
CA THR A 405 -1.89 -3.06 -17.93
C THR A 405 -0.84 -3.53 -18.94
N THR A 406 0.24 -2.76 -19.10
CA THR A 406 1.39 -3.14 -19.95
C THR A 406 2.23 -4.28 -19.37
N GLY A 407 2.02 -4.64 -18.08
CA GLY A 407 2.86 -5.59 -17.35
C GLY A 407 4.19 -4.97 -16.88
N ILE A 408 4.90 -5.74 -16.06
CA ILE A 408 6.25 -5.41 -15.57
C ILE A 408 7.24 -6.25 -16.35
N PRO A 409 8.34 -5.70 -16.90
CA PRO A 409 9.37 -6.49 -17.56
C PRO A 409 9.92 -7.60 -16.66
N ILE A 410 10.10 -8.78 -17.22
CA ILE A 410 10.46 -9.99 -16.47
C ILE A 410 11.79 -9.89 -15.71
N GLN A 411 12.70 -9.03 -16.19
CA GLN A 411 13.97 -8.76 -15.52
C GLN A 411 13.84 -8.03 -14.18
N TYR A 412 12.65 -7.52 -13.88
CA TYR A 412 12.34 -6.85 -12.64
C TYR A 412 11.31 -7.69 -11.88
N PHE A 413 11.67 -8.18 -10.71
CA PHE A 413 10.76 -8.88 -9.79
C PHE A 413 9.89 -9.98 -10.42
N TYR A 414 10.51 -10.95 -11.07
CA TYR A 414 9.81 -12.11 -11.66
C TYR A 414 8.76 -11.78 -12.72
N GLY A 415 8.71 -10.55 -13.24
CA GLY A 415 7.89 -10.10 -14.36
C GLY A 415 6.41 -10.47 -14.27
N LEU A 416 5.58 -9.47 -14.12
CA LEU A 416 4.14 -9.66 -14.26
C LEU A 416 3.76 -9.32 -15.70
N GLY A 417 3.25 -10.31 -16.43
CA GLY A 417 2.95 -10.17 -17.85
C GLY A 417 1.93 -9.08 -18.18
N PRO A 418 1.93 -8.59 -19.42
CA PRO A 418 0.90 -7.67 -19.88
C PRO A 418 -0.48 -8.35 -19.95
N GLY A 419 -1.53 -7.56 -19.90
CA GLY A 419 -2.90 -8.04 -20.05
C GLY A 419 -3.60 -8.46 -18.76
N PHE A 420 -3.02 -8.12 -17.58
CA PHE A 420 -3.60 -8.40 -16.27
C PHE A 420 -3.71 -7.14 -15.42
N ALA A 421 -4.69 -7.15 -14.52
CA ALA A 421 -4.79 -6.21 -13.43
C ALA A 421 -4.11 -6.81 -12.18
N ASN A 422 -2.77 -6.82 -12.20
CA ASN A 422 -1.94 -7.36 -11.12
C ASN A 422 -2.03 -6.52 -9.85
N HIS A 423 -1.50 -7.04 -8.73
CA HIS A 423 -1.35 -6.28 -7.49
C HIS A 423 -0.58 -4.97 -7.75
N GLY A 424 -1.20 -3.84 -7.35
CA GLY A 424 -0.65 -2.49 -7.57
C GLY A 424 -0.83 -1.92 -8.98
N ALA A 425 -1.54 -2.61 -9.89
CA ALA A 425 -1.78 -2.13 -11.25
C ALA A 425 -2.58 -0.83 -11.30
N GLU A 426 -3.46 -0.60 -10.33
CA GLU A 426 -4.30 0.59 -10.18
C GLU A 426 -3.51 1.84 -9.78
N LEU A 427 -2.38 1.70 -9.11
CA LEU A 427 -1.63 2.82 -8.50
C LEU A 427 -1.26 3.92 -9.51
N ALA A 428 -0.83 3.54 -10.71
CA ALA A 428 -0.50 4.50 -11.75
C ALA A 428 -1.72 5.32 -12.20
N TYR A 429 -2.90 4.70 -12.17
CA TYR A 429 -4.17 5.36 -12.51
C TYR A 429 -4.66 6.26 -11.39
N GLU A 430 -4.59 5.80 -10.15
CA GLU A 430 -4.99 6.55 -8.97
C GLU A 430 -4.13 7.80 -8.75
N MET A 431 -2.82 7.70 -9.01
CA MET A 431 -1.89 8.81 -8.90
C MET A 431 -1.96 9.76 -10.11
N GLY A 432 -2.69 9.40 -11.17
CA GLY A 432 -2.81 10.20 -12.39
C GLY A 432 -1.56 10.23 -13.24
N LEU A 433 -0.71 9.20 -13.14
CA LEU A 433 0.57 9.12 -13.85
C LEU A 433 0.32 8.76 -15.33
N PRO A 434 0.50 9.71 -16.27
CA PRO A 434 0.26 9.43 -17.68
C PRO A 434 1.39 8.55 -18.25
N GLY A 435 1.01 7.45 -18.90
CA GLY A 435 1.89 6.69 -19.79
C GLY A 435 3.09 6.02 -19.15
N GLY A 436 3.02 5.77 -17.86
CA GLY A 436 4.11 5.16 -17.11
C GLY A 436 5.37 6.01 -17.12
N ILE A 437 5.62 6.65 -16.01
CA ILE A 437 6.94 7.21 -15.79
C ILE A 437 7.90 6.03 -15.73
N SER A 438 8.77 5.92 -16.71
CA SER A 438 9.83 4.93 -16.72
C SER A 438 10.83 5.29 -15.61
N THR A 439 10.61 4.73 -14.43
CA THR A 439 11.70 4.62 -13.46
C THR A 439 12.66 3.53 -13.96
N PRO A 440 13.95 3.59 -13.63
CA PRO A 440 14.89 2.53 -13.97
C PRO A 440 14.42 1.15 -13.49
N ILE A 441 13.53 1.12 -12.49
CA ILE A 441 12.94 -0.09 -11.92
C ILE A 441 11.44 0.16 -11.71
N GLN A 442 10.63 -0.53 -12.49
CA GLN A 442 9.19 -0.49 -12.36
C GLN A 442 8.73 -1.66 -11.49
N PHE A 443 8.31 -1.36 -10.25
CA PHE A 443 7.69 -2.36 -9.37
C PHE A 443 6.23 -2.60 -9.70
N TYR A 444 5.56 -1.59 -10.25
CA TYR A 444 4.15 -1.64 -10.61
C TYR A 444 3.98 -1.35 -12.10
N PRO A 445 3.01 -2.03 -12.75
CA PRO A 445 2.79 -1.80 -14.17
C PRO A 445 2.39 -0.34 -14.42
N PRO A 446 2.99 0.32 -15.40
CA PRO A 446 2.58 1.67 -15.78
C PRO A 446 1.21 1.64 -16.45
N ALA A 447 0.44 2.71 -16.27
CA ALA A 447 -0.76 2.93 -17.06
C ALA A 447 -0.40 3.02 -18.55
N LYS A 448 -1.22 2.43 -19.42
CA LYS A 448 -1.04 2.58 -20.86
C LYS A 448 -1.30 4.03 -21.30
N ASN A 449 -0.46 4.56 -22.18
CA ASN A 449 -0.62 5.91 -22.73
C ASN A 449 -1.53 5.90 -23.96
N VAL A 450 -2.75 5.41 -23.81
CA VAL A 450 -3.78 5.32 -24.85
C VAL A 450 -5.10 5.90 -24.32
N SER A 451 -6.02 6.27 -25.22
CA SER A 451 -7.18 7.10 -24.88
C SER A 451 -8.06 6.53 -23.77
N GLY A 452 -8.39 5.25 -23.82
CA GLY A 452 -9.24 4.59 -22.81
C GLY A 452 -8.59 4.58 -21.43
N HIS A 453 -7.31 4.26 -21.33
CA HIS A 453 -6.56 4.21 -20.08
C HIS A 453 -6.30 5.61 -19.48
N ILE A 454 -6.08 6.62 -20.35
CA ILE A 454 -6.01 8.03 -19.90
C ILE A 454 -7.35 8.48 -19.33
N ALA A 455 -8.46 8.13 -19.99
CA ALA A 455 -9.80 8.43 -19.49
C ALA A 455 -10.09 7.72 -18.15
N LEU A 456 -9.68 6.46 -18.02
CA LEU A 456 -9.78 5.69 -16.77
C LEU A 456 -9.03 6.36 -15.61
N SER A 457 -7.79 6.75 -15.83
CA SER A 457 -7.00 7.45 -14.81
C SER A 457 -7.65 8.76 -14.37
N LYS A 458 -8.18 9.53 -15.33
CA LYS A 458 -8.92 10.77 -15.02
C LYS A 458 -10.15 10.50 -14.16
N GLU A 459 -10.93 9.47 -14.49
CA GLU A 459 -12.15 9.13 -13.74
C GLU A 459 -11.85 8.62 -12.34
N MET A 460 -10.82 7.77 -12.17
CA MET A 460 -10.38 7.33 -10.86
C MET A 460 -9.97 8.53 -10.00
N ASN A 461 -9.11 9.42 -10.50
CA ASN A 461 -8.69 10.62 -9.77
C ASN A 461 -9.88 11.48 -9.33
N ARG A 462 -10.85 11.73 -10.23
CA ARG A 462 -12.04 12.55 -9.91
C ARG A 462 -12.80 11.96 -8.73
N ARG A 463 -13.00 10.64 -8.71
CA ARG A 463 -13.73 9.95 -7.64
C ARG A 463 -12.96 9.91 -6.33
N TRP A 464 -11.63 9.72 -6.36
CA TRP A 464 -10.78 9.85 -5.17
C TRP A 464 -10.83 11.27 -4.59
N ILE A 465 -10.70 12.29 -5.44
CA ILE A 465 -10.81 13.70 -5.05
C ILE A 465 -12.17 13.98 -4.42
N ALA A 466 -13.27 13.53 -5.04
CA ALA A 466 -14.62 13.69 -4.52
C ALA A 466 -14.77 13.01 -3.14
N PHE A 467 -14.30 11.77 -2.98
CA PHE A 467 -14.34 11.08 -1.70
C PHE A 467 -13.51 11.79 -0.63
N VAL A 468 -12.28 12.21 -0.93
CA VAL A 468 -11.45 12.97 0.01
C VAL A 468 -12.13 14.28 0.41
N SER A 469 -12.73 14.99 -0.53
CA SER A 469 -13.35 16.30 -0.30
C SER A 469 -14.72 16.21 0.38
N ARG A 470 -15.53 15.21 0.05
CA ARG A 470 -16.95 15.10 0.42
C ARG A 470 -17.32 13.83 1.16
N LYS A 471 -16.45 12.81 1.20
CA LYS A 471 -16.69 11.45 1.71
C LYS A 471 -17.70 10.67 0.84
N ASP A 472 -17.91 11.13 -0.39
CA ASP A 472 -18.76 10.51 -1.40
C ASP A 472 -18.06 10.59 -2.76
N PRO A 473 -17.74 9.44 -3.41
CA PRO A 473 -17.07 9.43 -4.70
C PRO A 473 -17.95 9.90 -5.87
N ASN A 474 -19.23 10.22 -5.62
CA ASN A 474 -20.19 10.71 -6.62
C ASN A 474 -20.34 12.24 -6.63
N GLU A 475 -19.81 12.94 -5.65
CA GLU A 475 -19.87 14.42 -5.57
C GLU A 475 -18.86 15.08 -6.54
N LEU A 476 -19.00 14.73 -7.82
CA LEU A 476 -18.20 15.23 -8.93
C LEU A 476 -18.65 16.63 -9.35
N ARG A 477 -17.74 17.41 -9.94
CA ARG A 477 -18.04 18.73 -10.52
C ARG A 477 -19.12 18.65 -11.59
N ASP A 478 -19.03 17.67 -12.48
CA ASP A 478 -20.01 17.43 -13.55
C ASP A 478 -20.84 16.19 -13.21
N ARG A 479 -22.03 16.44 -12.65
CA ARG A 479 -22.94 15.40 -12.17
C ARG A 479 -23.69 14.68 -13.31
N ASN A 480 -23.72 15.23 -14.51
CA ASN A 480 -24.58 14.72 -15.58
C ASN A 480 -24.01 13.56 -16.39
N LEU A 481 -22.74 13.21 -16.19
CA LEU A 481 -22.02 12.27 -17.06
C LEU A 481 -21.54 11.01 -16.35
N SER A 482 -21.80 10.84 -15.06
CA SER A 482 -21.17 9.76 -14.33
C SER A 482 -22.12 8.66 -13.90
N LEU A 483 -21.71 7.42 -14.14
CA LEU A 483 -22.29 6.24 -13.53
C LEU A 483 -22.23 6.37 -12.00
N GLN A 484 -23.35 6.10 -11.31
CA GLN A 484 -23.42 6.18 -9.85
C GLN A 484 -22.66 5.02 -9.19
N TRP A 485 -21.72 5.36 -8.34
CA TRP A 485 -21.06 4.39 -7.44
C TRP A 485 -21.94 4.21 -6.20
N ARG A 486 -22.66 3.09 -6.13
CA ARG A 486 -23.59 2.81 -5.04
C ARG A 486 -22.85 2.48 -3.75
N GLU A 487 -23.41 2.89 -2.62
CA GLU A 487 -22.94 2.41 -1.33
C GLU A 487 -23.15 0.90 -1.21
N TYR A 488 -22.16 0.23 -0.63
CA TYR A 488 -22.12 -1.22 -0.53
C TYR A 488 -23.26 -1.80 0.31
N ASN A 489 -23.74 -1.07 1.34
CA ASN A 489 -24.86 -1.46 2.19
C ASN A 489 -26.20 -1.62 1.42
N MET A 490 -26.37 -0.92 0.31
CA MET A 490 -27.58 -0.90 -0.49
C MET A 490 -27.65 -2.02 -1.52
N SER A 491 -26.52 -2.50 -2.01
CA SER A 491 -26.46 -3.31 -3.22
C SER A 491 -25.42 -4.41 -3.25
N THR A 492 -24.55 -4.53 -2.22
CA THR A 492 -23.41 -5.47 -2.25
C THR A 492 -22.73 -5.51 -3.63
N SER A 493 -22.36 -4.34 -4.14
CA SER A 493 -21.83 -4.20 -5.50
C SER A 493 -20.48 -3.50 -5.53
N ASN A 494 -19.69 -3.84 -6.54
CA ASN A 494 -18.47 -3.14 -6.89
C ASN A 494 -18.72 -2.13 -8.00
N PHE A 495 -18.07 -0.99 -7.93
CA PHE A 495 -17.85 -0.13 -9.06
C PHE A 495 -16.63 -0.66 -9.83
N VAL A 496 -16.81 -0.98 -11.11
CA VAL A 496 -15.74 -1.56 -11.91
C VAL A 496 -15.02 -0.46 -12.67
N PHE A 497 -13.72 -0.40 -12.46
CA PHE A 497 -12.76 0.40 -13.22
C PHE A 497 -12.09 -0.47 -14.27
N ASP A 498 -12.50 -0.28 -15.53
CA ASP A 498 -11.98 -1.03 -16.67
C ASP A 498 -11.80 -0.11 -17.87
N ALA A 499 -10.95 -0.50 -18.80
CA ALA A 499 -10.72 0.19 -20.06
C ALA A 499 -10.14 -0.76 -21.12
N THR A 500 -10.55 -0.54 -22.36
CA THR A 500 -9.79 -1.00 -23.53
C THR A 500 -8.75 0.07 -23.91
N ASP A 501 -7.94 -0.20 -24.90
CA ASP A 501 -6.98 0.81 -25.40
C ASP A 501 -7.70 2.07 -25.95
N GLU A 502 -8.91 1.92 -26.44
CA GLU A 502 -9.69 2.98 -27.08
C GLU A 502 -10.72 3.61 -26.14
N ASP A 503 -11.41 2.79 -25.34
CA ASP A 503 -12.61 3.17 -24.61
C ASP A 503 -12.52 2.97 -23.11
N LEU A 504 -13.14 3.88 -22.36
CA LEU A 504 -13.43 3.75 -20.95
C LEU A 504 -14.63 2.82 -20.75
N ASN A 505 -14.48 1.77 -19.92
CA ASN A 505 -15.49 0.77 -19.66
C ASN A 505 -15.87 0.72 -18.16
N LEU A 506 -16.67 1.69 -17.72
CA LEU A 506 -17.17 1.73 -16.34
C LEU A 506 -18.52 1.02 -16.23
N HIS A 507 -18.68 0.20 -15.21
CA HIS A 507 -19.97 -0.41 -14.90
C HIS A 507 -20.08 -0.75 -13.41
N VAL A 508 -21.24 -1.20 -13.00
CA VAL A 508 -21.49 -1.74 -11.65
C VAL A 508 -21.75 -3.24 -11.79
N GLU A 509 -21.08 -4.03 -10.97
CA GLU A 509 -21.31 -5.47 -10.89
C GLU A 509 -21.73 -5.88 -9.48
N THR A 510 -22.42 -7.01 -9.34
CA THR A 510 -22.66 -7.63 -8.04
C THR A 510 -21.34 -8.17 -7.47
N ASP A 511 -21.10 -8.01 -6.19
CA ASP A 511 -19.91 -8.55 -5.52
C ASP A 511 -20.11 -10.01 -5.11
N ASP A 512 -20.38 -10.87 -6.10
CA ASP A 512 -20.59 -12.30 -5.93
C ASP A 512 -19.45 -13.16 -6.55
N TYR A 513 -18.46 -12.51 -7.11
CA TYR A 513 -17.27 -13.11 -7.71
C TYR A 513 -16.63 -14.12 -6.75
N ARG A 514 -16.61 -15.40 -7.13
CA ARG A 514 -16.14 -16.55 -6.32
C ARG A 514 -16.64 -16.52 -4.86
N GLN A 515 -17.91 -16.18 -4.68
CA GLN A 515 -18.51 -15.91 -3.37
C GLN A 515 -18.34 -17.07 -2.38
N GLN A 516 -18.59 -18.31 -2.81
CA GLN A 516 -18.47 -19.48 -1.93
C GLN A 516 -17.03 -19.71 -1.47
N ALA A 517 -16.07 -19.59 -2.36
CA ALA A 517 -14.66 -19.73 -2.02
C ALA A 517 -14.19 -18.60 -1.08
N CYS A 518 -14.56 -17.36 -1.38
CA CYS A 518 -14.29 -16.24 -0.49
C CYS A 518 -14.92 -16.42 0.90
N GLN A 519 -16.13 -17.00 0.98
CA GLN A 519 -16.75 -17.29 2.28
C GLN A 519 -15.96 -18.33 3.07
N ILE A 520 -15.48 -19.42 2.42
CA ILE A 520 -14.64 -20.41 3.09
C ILE A 520 -13.35 -19.77 3.63
N TRP A 521 -12.71 -18.89 2.86
CA TRP A 521 -11.54 -18.14 3.35
C TRP A 521 -11.86 -17.33 4.60
N MET A 522 -13.01 -16.65 4.62
CA MET A 522 -13.42 -15.82 5.78
C MET A 522 -13.83 -16.65 7.00
N ASP A 523 -14.52 -17.77 6.79
CA ASP A 523 -14.92 -18.67 7.87
C ASP A 523 -13.72 -19.34 8.55
N ASN A 524 -12.59 -19.43 7.83
CA ASN A 524 -11.35 -20.01 8.33
C ASN A 524 -10.25 -18.97 8.60
N VAL A 525 -10.57 -17.69 8.65
CA VAL A 525 -9.58 -16.62 8.88
C VAL A 525 -8.80 -16.82 10.19
N ALA A 526 -9.42 -17.38 11.22
CA ALA A 526 -8.77 -17.70 12.47
C ALA A 526 -7.71 -18.83 12.36
N HIS A 527 -7.81 -19.67 11.33
CA HIS A 527 -6.84 -20.73 11.04
C HIS A 527 -5.77 -20.29 10.03
N THR A 528 -5.99 -19.18 9.36
CA THR A 528 -5.02 -18.50 8.51
C THR A 528 -4.29 -17.39 9.25
N ASP A 529 -4.92 -16.85 10.31
CA ASP A 529 -4.23 -16.01 11.31
C ASP A 529 -3.52 -16.92 12.33
N TYR A 530 -2.28 -16.64 12.67
CA TYR A 530 -1.45 -17.41 13.62
C TYR A 530 -1.92 -17.36 15.09
N SER A 531 -3.19 -17.12 15.38
CA SER A 531 -3.71 -17.04 16.74
C SER A 531 -4.22 -18.39 17.25
N ASP A 532 -3.59 -18.93 18.30
CA ASP A 532 -3.95 -20.23 18.93
C ASP A 532 -5.27 -20.24 19.73
N HIS A 533 -5.97 -19.11 19.81
CA HIS A 533 -7.18 -19.03 20.61
C HIS A 533 -8.39 -18.62 19.76
N VAL A 534 -9.04 -19.63 19.19
CA VAL A 534 -10.46 -19.52 18.87
C VAL A 534 -11.20 -19.77 20.18
N PRO A 535 -11.97 -18.82 20.74
CA PRO A 535 -12.95 -19.17 21.74
C PRO A 535 -13.88 -20.19 21.11
N GLN A 536 -13.92 -21.41 21.62
CA GLN A 536 -15.01 -22.31 21.30
C GLN A 536 -16.28 -21.60 21.79
N GLU A 537 -17.10 -21.16 20.83
CA GLU A 537 -18.45 -20.72 21.15
C GLU A 537 -19.14 -21.91 21.78
N THR A 538 -19.39 -21.79 23.10
CA THR A 538 -20.28 -22.68 23.87
C THR A 538 -21.73 -22.38 23.51
#